data_3cb9a21e6efe3b13bb3071a9de8a8bda
#
_entry.id   3cb9a21e6efe3b13bb3071a9de8a8bda
#
_cell.length_a   1.000
_cell.length_b   1.000
_cell.length_c   1.000
_cell.angle_alpha   90.00
_cell.angle_beta   90.00
_cell.angle_gamma   90.00
#
_symmetry.space_group_name_H-M   'P 1'
#
loop_
_entity.id
_entity.type
_entity.pdbx_description
1 polymer ?
#
loop_
_entity_poly.entity_id
_entity_poly.type
_entity_poly.pdbx_seq_one_letter_code
_entity_poly.pdbx_strand_id
1 'polypeptide(L)'
;MLQIFNYNAGKEDCIRLRYTGISGTPHNILLDSGVSRFGLEFESICQGILSDHEKIDAMLITHVDMDHLGGLLYNLRNKRKICIEEVWMNHGRLMGKNTDLAVKHNDELYTRLKEQNIPVKAAAAGTTYELDGAVFRILWPDEKALCQLFGESAEDVLLEKHSDYGYSFDELMEMPIKRRDTSPSNRVSVVMEIEYKGHEILFTGDAWSEDILRVAGNTTYDLIKLPHHGSVRNISEEWCGRIKCKNYMICTDGISHPDKQTIAKLLKWNDEITVYGSTDWWKDMLIVGDEEKLEKIHFKEGEYLWELPDIKQSIN
;
A
#
# COMPACT_ATOMS: atom_id res chain seq x y z
N MET A 1 -5.45 12.83 -16.15
CA MET A 1 -4.15 12.17 -15.92
C MET A 1 -4.11 11.70 -14.48
N LEU A 2 -3.69 10.45 -14.21
CA LEU A 2 -3.39 9.95 -12.86
C LEU A 2 -1.93 9.55 -12.80
N GLN A 3 -1.22 10.01 -11.79
CA GLN A 3 0.21 9.78 -11.56
C GLN A 3 0.39 9.13 -10.19
N ILE A 4 1.21 8.10 -10.11
CA ILE A 4 1.51 7.39 -8.87
C ILE A 4 3.00 7.50 -8.60
N PHE A 5 3.34 7.97 -7.41
CA PHE A 5 4.71 8.07 -6.91
C PHE A 5 4.88 7.07 -5.77
N ASN A 6 5.94 6.26 -5.85
CA ASN A 6 6.36 5.36 -4.79
C ASN A 6 7.70 5.88 -4.25
N TYR A 7 7.66 6.59 -3.14
CA TYR A 7 8.88 7.16 -2.56
C TYR A 7 9.73 6.08 -1.89
N ASN A 8 11.04 6.22 -1.99
CA ASN A 8 11.98 5.31 -1.34
C ASN A 8 12.00 5.56 0.19
N ALA A 9 10.98 5.07 0.88
CA ALA A 9 10.88 5.14 2.34
C ALA A 9 11.65 4.01 3.06
N GLY A 10 12.53 3.31 2.35
CA GLY A 10 13.18 2.07 2.78
C GLY A 10 12.29 0.88 2.46
N LYS A 11 12.11 -0.03 3.43
CA LYS A 11 11.24 -1.22 3.26
C LYS A 11 9.74 -0.91 3.40
N GLU A 12 9.34 0.36 3.45
CA GLU A 12 8.05 0.83 3.93
C GLU A 12 7.23 1.55 2.85
N ASP A 13 5.94 1.75 3.13
CA ASP A 13 5.04 2.44 2.21
C ASP A 13 5.07 3.96 2.42
N CYS A 14 5.30 4.70 1.34
CA CYS A 14 5.00 6.12 1.20
C CYS A 14 4.63 6.40 -0.25
N ILE A 15 3.34 6.54 -0.52
CA ILE A 15 2.82 6.63 -1.87
C ILE A 15 2.07 7.94 -2.02
N ARG A 16 2.24 8.63 -3.17
CA ARG A 16 1.44 9.77 -3.57
C ARG A 16 0.65 9.43 -4.82
N LEU A 17 -0.63 9.69 -4.77
CA LEU A 17 -1.51 9.71 -5.93
C LEU A 17 -1.75 11.15 -6.31
N ARG A 18 -1.41 11.55 -7.53
CA ARG A 18 -1.73 12.87 -8.07
C ARG A 18 -2.60 12.70 -9.29
N TYR A 19 -3.77 13.32 -9.29
CA TYR A 19 -4.66 13.28 -10.45
C TYR A 19 -5.30 14.64 -10.74
N THR A 20 -5.75 14.80 -11.98
CA THR A 20 -6.47 16.01 -12.40
C THR A 20 -7.97 15.73 -12.33
N GLY A 21 -8.66 16.43 -11.45
CA GLY A 21 -10.10 16.31 -11.28
C GLY A 21 -10.91 16.72 -12.52
N ILE A 22 -12.22 16.51 -12.48
CA ILE A 22 -13.17 16.92 -13.53
C ILE A 22 -13.15 18.44 -13.67
N SER A 23 -12.95 19.15 -12.56
CA SER A 23 -12.81 20.62 -12.53
C SER A 23 -11.53 21.14 -13.19
N GLY A 24 -10.57 20.26 -13.50
CA GLY A 24 -9.23 20.63 -13.95
C GLY A 24 -8.25 20.90 -12.79
N THR A 25 -8.70 20.78 -11.54
CA THR A 25 -7.85 20.97 -10.35
C THR A 25 -6.97 19.76 -10.10
N PRO A 26 -5.67 19.92 -9.76
CA PRO A 26 -4.85 18.82 -9.29
C PRO A 26 -5.21 18.46 -7.85
N HIS A 27 -5.29 17.16 -7.59
CA HIS A 27 -5.54 16.58 -6.27
C HIS A 27 -4.42 15.65 -5.87
N ASN A 28 -4.09 15.60 -4.58
CA ASN A 28 -3.07 14.73 -4.03
C ASN A 28 -3.60 13.95 -2.84
N ILE A 29 -3.47 12.62 -2.91
CA ILE A 29 -3.75 11.70 -1.81
C ILE A 29 -2.44 11.02 -1.44
N LEU A 30 -2.08 11.04 -0.16
CA LEU A 30 -0.95 10.30 0.37
C LEU A 30 -1.42 8.99 1.00
N LEU A 31 -0.66 7.92 0.83
CA LEU A 31 -0.87 6.63 1.49
C LEU A 31 0.40 6.31 2.28
N ASP A 32 0.23 6.21 3.59
CA ASP A 32 1.30 5.97 4.56
C ASP A 32 2.45 6.99 4.50
N SER A 33 3.38 6.92 5.41
CA SER A 33 4.46 7.92 5.58
C SER A 33 5.82 7.31 5.90
N GLY A 34 5.94 6.00 5.77
CA GLY A 34 7.16 5.30 6.11
C GLY A 34 7.50 5.34 7.60
N VAL A 35 8.70 4.89 7.92
CA VAL A 35 9.25 4.88 9.29
C VAL A 35 9.58 6.29 9.81
N SER A 36 9.74 6.41 11.13
CA SER A 36 10.10 7.69 11.78
C SER A 36 11.38 8.32 11.24
N ARG A 37 12.37 7.53 10.80
CA ARG A 37 13.62 8.05 10.21
C ARG A 37 13.39 8.73 8.85
N PHE A 38 12.33 8.39 8.15
CA PHE A 38 11.91 9.01 6.89
C PHE A 38 11.11 10.31 7.10
N GLY A 39 10.88 10.72 8.34
CA GLY A 39 10.02 11.86 8.68
C GLY A 39 10.45 13.20 8.08
N LEU A 40 11.74 13.45 7.87
CA LEU A 40 12.22 14.69 7.23
C LEU A 40 11.96 14.68 5.72
N GLU A 41 12.18 13.55 5.08
CA GLU A 41 11.89 13.32 3.66
C GLU A 41 10.38 13.40 3.41
N PHE A 42 9.56 12.81 4.29
CA PHE A 42 8.11 12.93 4.24
C PHE A 42 7.65 14.40 4.35
N GLU A 43 8.24 15.18 5.27
CA GLU A 43 7.99 16.62 5.33
C GLU A 43 8.37 17.32 4.03
N SER A 44 9.54 16.98 3.45
CA SER A 44 10.00 17.55 2.18
C SER A 44 9.03 17.25 1.03
N ILE A 45 8.50 16.02 0.97
CA ILE A 45 7.46 15.64 -0.01
C ILE A 45 6.22 16.53 0.15
N CYS A 46 5.73 16.68 1.39
CA CYS A 46 4.58 17.53 1.67
C CYS A 46 4.84 19.00 1.29
N GLN A 47 6.01 19.53 1.62
CA GLN A 47 6.39 20.90 1.27
C GLN A 47 6.56 21.10 -0.25
N GLY A 48 7.05 20.08 -0.97
CA GLY A 48 7.12 20.09 -2.43
C GLY A 48 5.74 20.27 -3.07
N ILE A 49 4.75 19.48 -2.63
CA ILE A 49 3.37 19.58 -3.10
C ILE A 49 2.81 21.00 -2.87
N LEU A 50 3.03 21.55 -1.68
CA LEU A 50 2.55 22.90 -1.35
C LEU A 50 3.29 23.99 -2.14
N SER A 51 4.57 23.79 -2.45
CA SER A 51 5.38 24.73 -3.25
C SER A 51 4.93 24.78 -4.71
N ASP A 52 4.37 23.69 -5.20
CA ASP A 52 3.71 23.61 -6.53
C ASP A 52 2.32 24.28 -6.53
N HIS A 53 1.93 24.93 -5.41
CA HIS A 53 0.60 25.53 -5.21
C HIS A 53 -0.54 24.50 -5.23
N GLU A 54 -0.24 23.25 -4.94
CA GLU A 54 -1.20 22.17 -4.82
C GLU A 54 -1.52 21.87 -3.35
N LYS A 55 -2.63 21.17 -3.09
CA LYS A 55 -3.03 20.72 -1.76
C LYS A 55 -2.75 19.23 -1.57
N ILE A 56 -2.64 18.81 -0.32
CA ILE A 56 -2.77 17.43 0.08
C ILE A 56 -4.21 17.25 0.58
N ASP A 57 -5.07 16.73 -0.29
CA ASP A 57 -6.51 16.66 -0.02
C ASP A 57 -6.83 15.63 1.07
N ALA A 58 -6.13 14.50 1.06
CA ALA A 58 -6.27 13.50 2.10
C ALA A 58 -4.99 12.67 2.29
N MET A 59 -4.91 12.02 3.45
CA MET A 59 -3.90 11.01 3.72
C MET A 59 -4.55 9.77 4.30
N LEU A 60 -4.32 8.61 3.69
CA LEU A 60 -4.69 7.32 4.23
C LEU A 60 -3.55 6.76 5.08
N ILE A 61 -3.85 6.34 6.31
CA ILE A 61 -3.00 5.46 7.12
C ILE A 61 -3.61 4.07 7.05
N THR A 62 -2.89 3.12 6.45
CA THR A 62 -3.41 1.78 6.20
C THR A 62 -3.60 0.98 7.47
N HIS A 63 -2.63 1.04 8.38
CA HIS A 63 -2.70 0.37 9.68
C HIS A 63 -1.76 1.02 10.72
N VAL A 64 -1.69 0.42 11.91
CA VAL A 64 -1.12 1.06 13.11
C VAL A 64 0.38 0.91 13.27
N ASP A 65 1.06 0.17 12.41
CA ASP A 65 2.48 -0.14 12.55
C ASP A 65 3.35 1.08 12.23
N MET A 66 4.47 1.18 12.94
CA MET A 66 5.34 2.38 12.91
C MET A 66 6.03 2.60 11.56
N ASP A 67 6.08 1.60 10.75
CA ASP A 67 6.60 1.63 9.39
C ASP A 67 5.63 2.24 8.36
N HIS A 68 4.38 2.45 8.74
CA HIS A 68 3.37 3.12 7.93
C HIS A 68 3.01 4.53 8.43
N LEU A 69 2.91 4.70 9.74
CA LEU A 69 2.52 5.99 10.33
C LEU A 69 3.68 6.82 10.89
N GLY A 70 4.90 6.24 10.91
CA GLY A 70 6.04 6.80 11.65
C GLY A 70 6.53 8.15 11.16
N GLY A 71 6.55 8.38 9.84
CA GLY A 71 6.99 9.65 9.27
C GLY A 71 6.06 10.81 9.64
N LEU A 72 4.73 10.61 9.54
CA LEU A 72 3.75 11.60 9.98
C LEU A 72 3.85 11.85 11.50
N LEU A 73 3.88 10.77 12.28
CA LEU A 73 3.97 10.86 13.75
C LEU A 73 5.25 11.57 14.20
N TYR A 74 6.39 11.32 13.54
CA TYR A 74 7.65 12.03 13.79
C TYR A 74 7.47 13.55 13.62
N ASN A 75 6.84 13.99 12.54
CA ASN A 75 6.62 15.39 12.27
C ASN A 75 5.71 16.05 13.32
N LEU A 76 4.60 15.38 13.67
CA LEU A 76 3.68 15.87 14.67
C LEU A 76 4.33 15.92 16.07
N ARG A 77 5.17 14.95 16.44
CA ARG A 77 5.97 14.96 17.71
C ARG A 77 6.89 16.15 17.77
N ASN A 78 7.52 16.52 16.66
CA ASN A 78 8.44 17.64 16.55
C ASN A 78 7.72 18.98 16.28
N LYS A 79 6.39 19.03 16.44
CA LYS A 79 5.55 20.23 16.24
C LYS A 79 5.70 20.86 14.85
N ARG A 80 6.06 20.04 13.85
CA ARG A 80 6.13 20.48 12.47
C ARG A 80 4.70 20.58 11.91
N LYS A 81 4.45 21.63 11.15
CA LYS A 81 3.15 21.81 10.54
C LYS A 81 3.08 21.02 9.23
N ILE A 82 2.25 19.99 9.21
CA ILE A 82 1.91 19.24 8.01
C ILE A 82 0.54 19.70 7.54
N CYS A 83 0.48 20.27 6.34
CA CYS A 83 -0.77 20.81 5.78
C CYS A 83 -1.49 19.70 4.99
N ILE A 84 -2.23 18.85 5.68
CA ILE A 84 -3.13 17.83 5.13
C ILE A 84 -4.55 18.25 5.46
N GLU A 85 -5.46 18.24 4.49
CA GLU A 85 -6.85 18.66 4.70
C GLU A 85 -7.62 17.68 5.59
N GLU A 86 -7.39 16.36 5.42
CA GLU A 86 -7.98 15.31 6.29
C GLU A 86 -7.14 14.03 6.31
N VAL A 87 -7.30 13.22 7.35
CA VAL A 87 -6.67 11.90 7.47
C VAL A 87 -7.74 10.81 7.55
N TRP A 88 -7.58 9.78 6.72
CA TRP A 88 -8.41 8.57 6.75
C TRP A 88 -7.63 7.48 7.51
N MET A 89 -8.17 7.02 8.61
CA MET A 89 -7.53 5.98 9.44
C MET A 89 -8.55 5.26 10.31
N ASN A 90 -8.20 4.09 10.81
CA ASN A 90 -9.01 3.38 11.77
C ASN A 90 -8.52 3.64 13.19
N HIS A 91 -9.46 4.01 14.06
CA HIS A 91 -9.21 4.28 15.49
C HIS A 91 -10.43 3.91 16.32
N GLY A 92 -10.23 3.34 17.51
CA GLY A 92 -11.31 2.89 18.39
C GLY A 92 -12.35 3.97 18.71
N ARG A 93 -11.93 5.24 18.89
CA ARG A 93 -12.84 6.37 19.15
C ARG A 93 -13.77 6.68 17.98
N LEU A 94 -13.35 6.45 16.74
CA LEU A 94 -14.21 6.65 15.56
C LEU A 94 -15.32 5.60 15.50
N MET A 95 -15.12 4.48 16.20
CA MET A 95 -16.08 3.36 16.29
C MET A 95 -16.93 3.41 17.56
N GLY A 96 -16.86 4.50 18.35
CA GLY A 96 -17.62 4.64 19.60
C GLY A 96 -17.15 3.70 20.74
N LYS A 97 -15.92 3.18 20.67
CA LYS A 97 -15.35 2.27 21.67
C LYS A 97 -14.42 3.01 22.62
N ASN A 98 -14.39 2.55 23.89
CA ASN A 98 -13.42 3.02 24.87
C ASN A 98 -12.01 2.55 24.45
N THR A 99 -11.04 3.48 24.47
CA THR A 99 -9.72 3.35 23.88
C THR A 99 -8.66 2.72 24.77
N ASP A 100 -9.03 2.12 25.90
CA ASP A 100 -8.08 1.51 26.84
C ASP A 100 -7.28 0.33 26.20
N LEU A 101 -7.64 -0.09 24.99
CA LEU A 101 -7.01 -1.14 24.21
C LEU A 101 -6.40 -0.62 22.89
N ALA A 102 -6.28 0.70 22.72
CA ALA A 102 -5.68 1.26 21.49
C ALA A 102 -4.17 0.97 21.43
N VAL A 103 -3.68 0.62 20.25
CA VAL A 103 -2.24 0.56 20.00
C VAL A 103 -1.65 1.96 20.26
N LYS A 104 -0.69 2.05 21.18
CA LYS A 104 -0.15 3.31 21.73
C LYS A 104 0.16 4.37 20.70
N HIS A 105 0.78 3.97 19.58
CA HIS A 105 1.18 4.91 18.52
C HIS A 105 -0.01 5.43 17.72
N ASN A 106 -1.03 4.61 17.54
CA ASN A 106 -2.26 5.00 16.87
C ASN A 106 -3.07 6.02 17.70
N ASP A 107 -3.17 5.82 19.02
CA ASP A 107 -3.84 6.77 19.92
C ASP A 107 -3.07 8.10 20.01
N GLU A 108 -1.74 8.05 20.02
CA GLU A 108 -0.89 9.24 19.97
C GLU A 108 -1.10 10.00 18.65
N LEU A 109 -1.07 9.31 17.50
CA LEU A 109 -1.29 9.93 16.19
C LEU A 109 -2.66 10.61 16.15
N TYR A 110 -3.72 9.90 16.53
CA TYR A 110 -5.08 10.45 16.56
C TYR A 110 -5.17 11.72 17.43
N THR A 111 -4.57 11.69 18.64
CA THR A 111 -4.56 12.82 19.55
C THR A 111 -3.85 14.03 18.96
N ARG A 112 -2.67 13.83 18.36
CA ARG A 112 -1.90 14.91 17.73
C ARG A 112 -2.56 15.52 16.51
N LEU A 113 -3.24 14.70 15.70
CA LEU A 113 -4.04 15.20 14.58
C LEU A 113 -5.16 16.12 15.09
N LYS A 114 -5.84 15.72 16.17
CA LYS A 114 -6.87 16.55 16.81
C LYS A 114 -6.30 17.85 17.38
N GLU A 115 -5.13 17.83 17.99
CA GLU A 115 -4.43 19.03 18.50
C GLU A 115 -4.11 20.02 17.36
N GLN A 116 -3.82 19.53 16.17
CA GLN A 116 -3.59 20.37 14.97
C GLN A 116 -4.87 20.71 14.19
N ASN A 117 -6.05 20.31 14.71
CA ASN A 117 -7.36 20.49 14.06
C ASN A 117 -7.45 19.81 12.66
N ILE A 118 -6.70 18.75 12.43
CA ILE A 118 -6.79 17.95 11.20
C ILE A 118 -7.98 16.99 11.36
N PRO A 119 -8.99 17.05 10.48
CA PRO A 119 -10.11 16.13 10.48
C PRO A 119 -9.65 14.69 10.33
N VAL A 120 -10.23 13.77 11.11
CA VAL A 120 -9.96 12.33 11.00
C VAL A 120 -11.26 11.62 10.67
N LYS A 121 -11.24 10.82 9.61
CA LYS A 121 -12.36 10.01 9.13
C LYS A 121 -12.01 8.52 9.19
N ALA A 122 -13.01 7.67 9.33
CA ALA A 122 -12.81 6.22 9.40
C ALA A 122 -12.47 5.63 8.03
N ALA A 123 -11.47 4.73 7.97
CA ALA A 123 -11.12 3.95 6.79
C ALA A 123 -11.56 2.48 6.96
N ALA A 124 -12.87 2.24 7.06
CA ALA A 124 -13.46 0.93 7.25
C ALA A 124 -14.32 0.50 6.06
N ALA A 125 -14.49 -0.80 5.88
CA ALA A 125 -15.26 -1.38 4.78
C ALA A 125 -16.66 -0.77 4.64
N GLY A 126 -17.03 -0.48 3.38
CA GLY A 126 -18.29 0.20 3.04
C GLY A 126 -18.21 1.72 3.03
N THR A 127 -17.07 2.31 3.46
CA THR A 127 -16.84 3.75 3.31
C THR A 127 -16.38 4.05 1.88
N THR A 128 -16.96 5.09 1.28
CA THR A 128 -16.57 5.61 -0.04
C THR A 128 -16.31 7.10 0.09
N TYR A 129 -15.18 7.54 -0.46
CA TYR A 129 -14.83 8.94 -0.60
C TYR A 129 -14.83 9.30 -2.08
N GLU A 130 -15.53 10.36 -2.43
CA GLU A 130 -15.56 10.90 -3.80
C GLU A 130 -14.87 12.26 -3.81
N LEU A 131 -13.92 12.45 -4.71
CA LEU A 131 -13.22 13.70 -4.84
C LEU A 131 -12.97 14.01 -6.30
N ASP A 132 -13.72 14.98 -6.81
CA ASP A 132 -13.60 15.58 -8.14
C ASP A 132 -13.36 14.54 -9.29
N GLY A 133 -14.17 13.47 -9.30
CA GLY A 133 -14.17 12.45 -10.33
C GLY A 133 -13.28 11.23 -10.06
N ALA A 134 -12.62 11.16 -8.93
CA ALA A 134 -12.03 9.93 -8.41
C ALA A 134 -12.90 9.36 -7.29
N VAL A 135 -13.03 8.04 -7.23
CA VAL A 135 -13.80 7.32 -6.21
C VAL A 135 -12.84 6.39 -5.47
N PHE A 136 -12.79 6.54 -4.16
CA PHE A 136 -11.96 5.75 -3.24
C PHE A 136 -12.87 4.86 -2.40
N ARG A 137 -12.90 3.56 -2.66
CA ARG A 137 -13.73 2.59 -1.93
C ARG A 137 -12.89 1.84 -0.93
N ILE A 138 -13.23 1.93 0.34
CA ILE A 138 -12.61 1.11 1.39
C ILE A 138 -13.31 -0.24 1.39
N LEU A 139 -12.59 -1.28 0.97
CA LEU A 139 -13.10 -2.64 0.86
C LEU A 139 -12.89 -3.43 2.15
N TRP A 140 -11.84 -3.13 2.91
CA TRP A 140 -11.41 -3.81 4.13
C TRP A 140 -10.65 -2.81 5.04
N PRO A 141 -10.61 -2.94 6.37
CA PRO A 141 -11.21 -3.98 7.22
C PRO A 141 -12.69 -3.72 7.56
N ASP A 142 -13.41 -4.80 7.86
CA ASP A 142 -14.76 -4.71 8.42
C ASP A 142 -14.72 -4.40 9.93
N GLU A 143 -15.86 -4.03 10.50
CA GLU A 143 -15.99 -3.69 11.92
C GLU A 143 -15.58 -4.85 12.83
N LYS A 144 -15.85 -6.10 12.42
CA LYS A 144 -15.52 -7.29 13.19
C LYS A 144 -14.00 -7.48 13.31
N ALA A 145 -13.26 -7.31 12.21
CA ALA A 145 -11.81 -7.41 12.21
C ALA A 145 -11.17 -6.33 13.08
N LEU A 146 -11.64 -5.08 12.95
CA LEU A 146 -11.18 -3.96 13.79
C LEU A 146 -11.42 -4.21 15.28
N CYS A 147 -12.59 -4.82 15.64
CA CYS A 147 -12.89 -5.16 17.02
C CYS A 147 -11.92 -6.20 17.60
N GLN A 148 -11.45 -7.14 16.77
CA GLN A 148 -10.48 -8.15 17.18
C GLN A 148 -9.11 -7.51 17.46
N LEU A 149 -8.61 -6.65 16.58
CA LEU A 149 -7.32 -5.97 16.78
C LEU A 149 -7.30 -5.17 18.09
N PHE A 150 -8.33 -4.38 18.36
CA PHE A 150 -8.37 -3.55 19.57
C PHE A 150 -8.56 -4.36 20.88
N GLY A 151 -8.66 -5.70 20.79
CA GLY A 151 -8.76 -6.63 21.92
C GLY A 151 -7.52 -7.48 22.18
N GLU A 152 -6.53 -7.46 21.29
CA GLU A 152 -5.34 -8.32 21.35
C GLU A 152 -4.05 -7.49 21.44
N SER A 153 -3.06 -7.98 22.20
CA SER A 153 -1.70 -7.43 22.18
C SER A 153 -0.95 -7.99 20.95
N ALA A 154 -0.44 -7.13 20.08
CA ALA A 154 0.41 -7.53 18.98
C ALA A 154 1.79 -7.96 19.51
N GLU A 155 2.29 -9.12 19.12
CA GLU A 155 3.68 -9.55 19.33
C GLU A 155 4.50 -9.25 18.07
N ASP A 156 5.67 -8.61 18.25
CA ASP A 156 6.62 -8.37 17.17
C ASP A 156 7.18 -9.71 16.64
N VAL A 157 6.95 -9.99 15.38
CA VAL A 157 7.54 -11.15 14.70
C VAL A 157 8.89 -10.74 14.12
N LEU A 158 9.96 -11.44 14.52
CA LEU A 158 11.30 -11.26 13.95
C LEU A 158 11.28 -11.58 12.45
N LEU A 159 11.69 -10.62 11.62
CA LEU A 159 11.81 -10.78 10.17
C LEU A 159 13.00 -11.69 9.85
N GLU A 160 12.76 -12.78 9.14
CA GLU A 160 13.81 -13.63 8.56
C GLU A 160 14.33 -12.98 7.26
N LYS A 161 15.65 -13.03 7.04
CA LYS A 161 16.25 -12.60 5.76
C LYS A 161 15.77 -13.49 4.61
N HIS A 162 15.84 -12.97 3.38
CA HIS A 162 15.49 -13.70 2.16
C HIS A 162 16.04 -15.11 2.13
N SER A 163 15.17 -16.10 2.30
CA SER A 163 15.56 -17.52 2.29
C SER A 163 15.42 -18.14 0.89
N ASP A 164 14.79 -17.43 -0.06
CA ASP A 164 14.40 -17.96 -1.37
C ASP A 164 15.21 -17.40 -2.56
N TYR A 165 16.08 -16.40 -2.36
CA TYR A 165 16.91 -15.83 -3.42
C TYR A 165 17.90 -16.83 -4.04
N GLY A 166 18.22 -17.93 -3.38
CA GLY A 166 19.06 -19.01 -3.92
C GLY A 166 18.36 -19.96 -4.88
N TYR A 167 17.03 -19.85 -5.07
CA TYR A 167 16.27 -20.69 -6.00
C TYR A 167 15.97 -19.95 -7.30
N SER A 168 15.87 -20.70 -8.41
CA SER A 168 15.42 -20.17 -9.69
C SER A 168 13.93 -19.84 -9.71
N PHE A 169 13.48 -19.01 -10.63
CA PHE A 169 12.04 -18.74 -10.81
C PHE A 169 11.26 -20.03 -11.10
N ASP A 170 11.79 -20.96 -11.89
CA ASP A 170 11.13 -22.23 -12.22
C ASP A 170 10.89 -23.09 -10.95
N GLU A 171 11.88 -23.21 -10.08
CA GLU A 171 11.72 -23.91 -8.82
C GLU A 171 10.67 -23.26 -7.93
N LEU A 172 10.71 -21.93 -7.80
CA LEU A 172 9.79 -21.17 -6.96
C LEU A 172 8.35 -21.16 -7.50
N MET A 173 8.17 -21.21 -8.81
CA MET A 173 6.84 -21.36 -9.42
C MET A 173 6.15 -22.63 -8.96
N GLU A 174 6.88 -23.75 -8.87
CA GLU A 174 6.33 -25.05 -8.49
C GLU A 174 6.30 -25.24 -6.96
N MET A 175 7.09 -24.51 -6.21
CA MET A 175 7.14 -24.60 -4.76
C MET A 175 5.83 -24.08 -4.13
N PRO A 176 5.15 -24.85 -3.26
CA PRO A 176 3.90 -24.41 -2.65
C PRO A 176 4.11 -23.25 -1.66
N ILE A 177 3.16 -22.34 -1.57
CA ILE A 177 3.12 -21.30 -0.53
C ILE A 177 2.74 -21.98 0.79
N LYS A 178 3.70 -22.08 1.72
CA LYS A 178 3.54 -22.87 2.95
C LYS A 178 3.17 -22.04 4.18
N ARG A 179 3.52 -20.76 4.19
CA ARG A 179 3.33 -19.89 5.36
C ARG A 179 2.30 -18.82 5.04
N ARG A 180 1.58 -18.36 6.07
CA ARG A 180 0.65 -17.23 6.02
C ARG A 180 1.11 -16.16 6.99
N ASP A 181 0.78 -14.94 6.72
CA ASP A 181 0.90 -13.86 7.69
C ASP A 181 -0.08 -14.11 8.85
N THR A 182 0.36 -13.84 10.06
CA THR A 182 -0.42 -14.01 11.29
C THR A 182 -0.47 -12.76 12.15
N SER A 183 0.14 -11.65 11.67
CA SER A 183 0.11 -10.37 12.38
C SER A 183 -1.32 -9.81 12.43
N PRO A 184 -1.89 -9.58 13.62
CA PRO A 184 -3.23 -8.97 13.74
C PRO A 184 -3.29 -7.53 13.20
N SER A 185 -2.21 -6.75 13.30
CA SER A 185 -2.13 -5.39 12.74
C SER A 185 -2.19 -5.42 11.22
N ASN A 186 -1.43 -6.31 10.57
CA ASN A 186 -1.46 -6.47 9.12
C ASN A 186 -2.84 -6.91 8.63
N ARG A 187 -3.50 -7.80 9.38
CA ARG A 187 -4.85 -8.26 9.02
C ARG A 187 -5.83 -7.14 8.84
N VAL A 188 -5.76 -6.08 9.66
CA VAL A 188 -6.66 -4.93 9.58
C VAL A 188 -6.10 -3.78 8.75
N SER A 189 -5.05 -4.03 7.99
CA SER A 189 -4.54 -3.06 7.02
C SER A 189 -5.61 -2.76 5.96
N VAL A 190 -5.75 -1.49 5.62
CA VAL A 190 -6.79 -1.04 4.69
C VAL A 190 -6.54 -1.59 3.29
N VAL A 191 -7.55 -2.22 2.72
CA VAL A 191 -7.63 -2.50 1.28
C VAL A 191 -8.53 -1.44 0.65
N MET A 192 -7.97 -0.65 -0.24
CA MET A 192 -8.66 0.45 -0.93
C MET A 192 -8.62 0.25 -2.44
N GLU A 193 -9.78 0.35 -3.06
CA GLU A 193 -9.94 0.40 -4.51
C GLU A 193 -10.12 1.86 -4.94
N ILE A 194 -9.48 2.22 -6.03
CA ILE A 194 -9.62 3.53 -6.64
C ILE A 194 -10.16 3.36 -8.05
N GLU A 195 -11.28 4.02 -8.31
CA GLU A 195 -11.80 4.18 -9.66
C GLU A 195 -11.53 5.61 -10.14
N TYR A 196 -10.85 5.74 -11.28
CA TYR A 196 -10.61 7.02 -11.91
C TYR A 196 -10.62 6.89 -13.43
N LYS A 197 -11.59 7.55 -14.09
CA LYS A 197 -11.74 7.56 -15.57
C LYS A 197 -11.73 6.16 -16.20
N GLY A 198 -12.40 5.19 -15.56
CA GLY A 198 -12.51 3.80 -16.01
C GLY A 198 -11.27 2.95 -15.74
N HIS A 199 -10.34 3.43 -14.94
CA HIS A 199 -9.21 2.67 -14.43
C HIS A 199 -9.50 2.19 -13.01
N GLU A 200 -9.12 0.94 -12.71
CA GLU A 200 -9.28 0.31 -11.41
C GLU A 200 -7.91 0.00 -10.82
N ILE A 201 -7.63 0.53 -9.64
CA ILE A 201 -6.35 0.37 -8.94
C ILE A 201 -6.62 -0.16 -7.55
N LEU A 202 -5.83 -1.14 -7.09
CA LEU A 202 -5.96 -1.74 -5.78
C LEU A 202 -4.72 -1.46 -4.92
N PHE A 203 -4.93 -0.86 -3.75
CA PHE A 203 -3.94 -0.72 -2.69
C PHE A 203 -4.32 -1.67 -1.56
N THR A 204 -3.40 -2.54 -1.16
CA THR A 204 -3.70 -3.64 -0.23
C THR A 204 -3.07 -3.45 1.14
N GLY A 205 -2.30 -2.37 1.36
CA GLY A 205 -1.50 -2.22 2.58
C GLY A 205 -0.72 -3.50 2.86
N ASP A 206 -0.84 -4.04 4.07
CA ASP A 206 -0.23 -5.29 4.48
C ASP A 206 -1.26 -6.39 4.76
N ALA A 207 -2.47 -6.25 4.22
CA ALA A 207 -3.60 -7.13 4.47
C ALA A 207 -3.31 -8.60 4.14
N TRP A 208 -4.03 -9.50 4.82
CA TRP A 208 -3.91 -10.93 4.58
C TRP A 208 -4.55 -11.35 3.25
N SER A 209 -3.95 -12.35 2.61
CA SER A 209 -4.39 -12.87 1.31
C SER A 209 -5.87 -13.24 1.26
N GLU A 210 -6.40 -13.92 2.28
CA GLU A 210 -7.79 -14.33 2.34
C GLU A 210 -8.76 -13.16 2.43
N ASP A 211 -8.38 -12.10 3.15
CA ASP A 211 -9.21 -10.90 3.28
C ASP A 211 -9.22 -10.10 1.96
N ILE A 212 -8.07 -9.97 1.29
CA ILE A 212 -7.97 -9.37 -0.04
C ILE A 212 -8.83 -10.14 -1.05
N LEU A 213 -8.70 -11.47 -1.12
CA LEU A 213 -9.48 -12.32 -2.03
C LEU A 213 -11.00 -12.20 -1.80
N ARG A 214 -11.40 -12.04 -0.54
CA ARG A 214 -12.82 -11.92 -0.18
C ARG A 214 -13.42 -10.63 -0.72
N VAL A 215 -12.68 -9.52 -0.70
CA VAL A 215 -13.21 -8.18 -1.00
C VAL A 215 -12.87 -7.70 -2.42
N ALA A 216 -11.76 -8.16 -3.00
CA ALA A 216 -11.24 -7.73 -4.30
C ALA A 216 -11.22 -8.86 -5.36
N GLY A 217 -11.64 -10.09 -5.00
CA GLY A 217 -11.64 -11.23 -5.91
C GLY A 217 -12.63 -11.08 -7.06
N ASN A 218 -12.27 -11.63 -8.23
CA ASN A 218 -13.02 -11.61 -9.51
C ASN A 218 -13.06 -10.25 -10.22
N THR A 219 -12.16 -9.35 -9.86
CA THR A 219 -11.99 -8.04 -10.49
C THR A 219 -10.71 -8.01 -11.33
N THR A 220 -10.69 -7.15 -12.35
CA THR A 220 -9.51 -6.86 -13.15
C THR A 220 -9.00 -5.47 -12.78
N TYR A 221 -7.74 -5.40 -12.38
CA TYR A 221 -7.09 -4.14 -11.99
C TYR A 221 -6.05 -3.72 -13.02
N ASP A 222 -5.91 -2.42 -13.22
CA ASP A 222 -4.84 -1.84 -14.04
C ASP A 222 -3.51 -1.86 -13.28
N LEU A 223 -3.54 -1.69 -11.95
CA LEU A 223 -2.38 -1.78 -11.06
C LEU A 223 -2.79 -2.34 -9.69
N ILE A 224 -1.93 -3.15 -9.09
CA ILE A 224 -2.05 -3.59 -7.69
C ILE A 224 -0.77 -3.25 -6.94
N LYS A 225 -0.87 -2.50 -5.83
CA LYS A 225 0.19 -2.48 -4.82
C LYS A 225 0.13 -3.81 -4.06
N LEU A 226 1.20 -4.58 -4.14
CA LEU A 226 1.26 -5.90 -3.48
C LEU A 226 1.25 -5.77 -1.96
N PRO A 227 0.58 -6.70 -1.26
CA PRO A 227 0.51 -6.66 0.19
C PRO A 227 1.87 -6.91 0.84
N HIS A 228 2.09 -6.25 1.98
CA HIS A 228 3.22 -6.46 2.87
C HIS A 228 4.55 -6.50 2.09
N HIS A 229 4.79 -5.43 1.30
CA HIS A 229 6.03 -5.21 0.54
C HIS A 229 6.42 -6.38 -0.40
N GLY A 230 5.42 -7.17 -0.84
CA GLY A 230 5.64 -8.35 -1.69
C GLY A 230 5.99 -9.62 -0.92
N SER A 231 5.61 -9.73 0.35
CA SER A 231 5.73 -10.95 1.13
C SER A 231 4.88 -12.08 0.53
N VAL A 232 5.48 -13.26 0.33
CA VAL A 232 4.78 -14.45 -0.14
C VAL A 232 3.73 -14.97 0.86
N ARG A 233 3.83 -14.56 2.13
CA ARG A 233 2.86 -14.90 3.19
C ARG A 233 1.52 -14.19 3.01
N ASN A 234 1.50 -13.09 2.22
CA ASN A 234 0.32 -12.25 2.00
C ASN A 234 -0.32 -12.47 0.62
N ILE A 235 0.16 -13.46 -0.16
CA ILE A 235 -0.49 -13.98 -1.37
C ILE A 235 -0.82 -15.47 -1.19
N SER A 236 -1.67 -16.02 -2.07
CA SER A 236 -1.99 -17.44 -2.07
C SER A 236 -2.25 -17.96 -3.47
N GLU A 237 -2.19 -19.29 -3.67
CA GLU A 237 -2.48 -19.93 -4.96
C GLU A 237 -3.92 -19.62 -5.45
N GLU A 238 -4.82 -19.23 -4.54
CA GLU A 238 -6.19 -18.86 -4.88
C GLU A 238 -6.30 -17.51 -5.63
N TRP A 239 -5.22 -16.72 -5.69
CA TRP A 239 -5.18 -15.49 -6.51
C TRP A 239 -5.27 -15.82 -7.98
N CYS A 240 -4.75 -17.00 -8.39
CA CYS A 240 -4.77 -17.45 -9.77
C CYS A 240 -6.18 -17.43 -10.36
N GLY A 241 -6.40 -16.65 -11.40
CA GLY A 241 -7.69 -16.50 -12.09
C GLY A 241 -8.76 -15.71 -11.33
N ARG A 242 -8.57 -15.39 -10.04
CA ARG A 242 -9.51 -14.58 -9.26
C ARG A 242 -9.13 -13.10 -9.20
N ILE A 243 -7.84 -12.78 -9.13
CA ILE A 243 -7.35 -11.41 -9.22
C ILE A 243 -6.60 -11.29 -10.54
N LYS A 244 -7.08 -10.42 -11.42
CA LYS A 244 -6.51 -10.22 -12.74
C LYS A 244 -5.76 -8.90 -12.77
N CYS A 245 -4.43 -8.96 -12.91
CA CYS A 245 -3.56 -7.81 -13.06
C CYS A 245 -2.25 -8.24 -13.71
N LYS A 246 -1.65 -7.34 -14.47
CA LYS A 246 -0.30 -7.52 -15.04
C LYS A 246 0.71 -6.53 -14.50
N ASN A 247 0.25 -5.50 -13.81
CA ASN A 247 1.10 -4.42 -13.29
C ASN A 247 1.06 -4.43 -11.76
N TYR A 248 2.21 -4.64 -11.14
CA TYR A 248 2.33 -4.76 -9.70
C TYR A 248 3.33 -3.73 -9.17
N MET A 249 2.97 -3.05 -8.09
CA MET A 249 3.85 -2.12 -7.38
C MET A 249 4.31 -2.75 -6.07
N ILE A 250 5.61 -2.62 -5.77
CA ILE A 250 6.21 -3.07 -4.53
C ILE A 250 6.98 -1.90 -3.91
N CYS A 251 6.59 -1.55 -2.68
CA CYS A 251 7.29 -0.56 -1.86
C CYS A 251 8.29 -1.29 -0.98
N THR A 252 9.58 -1.18 -1.27
CA THR A 252 10.63 -1.90 -0.55
C THR A 252 12.02 -1.34 -0.88
N ASP A 253 12.99 -1.55 0.02
CA ASP A 253 14.42 -1.37 -0.21
C ASP A 253 15.14 -2.69 -0.58
N GLY A 254 14.41 -3.80 -0.64
CA GLY A 254 14.96 -5.11 -0.95
C GLY A 254 15.65 -5.83 0.22
N ILE A 255 15.63 -5.28 1.46
CA ILE A 255 16.36 -5.89 2.58
C ILE A 255 15.60 -7.07 3.23
N SER A 256 14.28 -6.95 3.38
CA SER A 256 13.43 -7.97 4.03
C SER A 256 12.41 -8.58 3.10
N HIS A 257 11.97 -7.81 2.11
CA HIS A 257 11.00 -8.14 1.07
C HIS A 257 11.43 -7.46 -0.25
N PRO A 258 10.93 -7.91 -1.38
CA PRO A 258 9.94 -8.97 -1.56
C PRO A 258 10.57 -10.36 -1.45
N ASP A 259 9.72 -11.39 -1.26
CA ASP A 259 10.14 -12.75 -1.54
C ASP A 259 10.19 -12.98 -3.06
N LYS A 260 11.24 -13.63 -3.56
CA LYS A 260 11.37 -13.99 -4.98
C LYS A 260 10.23 -14.91 -5.42
N GLN A 261 9.75 -15.76 -4.50
CA GLN A 261 8.61 -16.64 -4.75
C GLN A 261 7.33 -15.84 -5.06
N THR A 262 7.14 -14.65 -4.51
CA THR A 262 6.01 -13.78 -4.88
C THR A 262 6.03 -13.45 -6.37
N ILE A 263 7.16 -12.97 -6.88
CA ILE A 263 7.32 -12.64 -8.30
C ILE A 263 7.14 -13.90 -9.17
N ALA A 264 7.73 -15.03 -8.76
CA ALA A 264 7.58 -16.30 -9.45
C ALA A 264 6.11 -16.73 -9.57
N LYS A 265 5.33 -16.63 -8.49
CA LYS A 265 3.90 -16.94 -8.51
C LYS A 265 3.10 -16.02 -9.41
N LEU A 266 3.36 -14.71 -9.35
CA LEU A 266 2.69 -13.75 -10.24
C LEU A 266 2.98 -14.06 -11.71
N LEU A 267 4.23 -14.41 -12.03
CA LEU A 267 4.59 -14.81 -13.39
C LEU A 267 3.95 -16.15 -13.80
N LYS A 268 3.84 -17.12 -12.87
CA LYS A 268 3.15 -18.39 -13.12
C LYS A 268 1.66 -18.20 -13.45
N TRP A 269 1.02 -17.21 -12.84
CA TRP A 269 -0.41 -16.91 -13.03
C TRP A 269 -0.69 -15.99 -14.22
N ASN A 270 0.37 -15.41 -14.81
CA ASN A 270 0.29 -14.51 -15.95
C ASN A 270 1.36 -14.87 -16.97
N ASP A 271 1.10 -14.61 -18.26
CA ASP A 271 2.09 -14.84 -19.33
C ASP A 271 3.25 -13.85 -19.25
N GLU A 272 2.99 -12.65 -18.73
CA GLU A 272 3.91 -11.52 -18.67
C GLU A 272 3.46 -10.57 -17.55
N ILE A 273 4.41 -9.98 -16.81
CA ILE A 273 4.14 -9.04 -15.73
C ILE A 273 5.07 -7.82 -15.78
N THR A 274 4.57 -6.69 -15.30
CA THR A 274 5.40 -5.52 -15.00
C THR A 274 5.45 -5.31 -13.50
N VAL A 275 6.64 -5.13 -12.94
CA VAL A 275 6.88 -4.89 -11.52
C VAL A 275 7.55 -3.55 -11.34
N TYR A 276 6.90 -2.67 -10.58
CA TYR A 276 7.35 -1.32 -10.28
C TYR A 276 7.97 -1.24 -8.90
N GLY A 277 9.15 -0.65 -8.78
CA GLY A 277 9.85 -0.40 -7.52
C GLY A 277 10.51 0.97 -7.49
N SER A 278 10.67 1.57 -6.31
CA SER A 278 11.38 2.85 -6.16
C SER A 278 12.89 2.74 -6.40
N THR A 279 13.45 1.53 -6.26
CA THR A 279 14.87 1.21 -6.46
C THR A 279 15.03 -0.08 -7.25
N ASP A 280 16.25 -0.46 -7.58
CA ASP A 280 16.62 -1.64 -8.37
C ASP A 280 16.81 -2.93 -7.52
N TRP A 281 16.10 -3.04 -6.43
CA TRP A 281 16.18 -4.13 -5.44
C TRP A 281 16.09 -5.54 -6.07
N TRP A 282 15.45 -5.70 -7.22
CA TRP A 282 15.31 -7.00 -7.90
C TRP A 282 16.62 -7.57 -8.42
N LYS A 283 17.65 -6.76 -8.59
CA LYS A 283 18.97 -7.23 -9.07
C LYS A 283 19.60 -8.24 -8.12
N ASP A 284 19.39 -8.07 -6.82
CA ASP A 284 19.96 -8.93 -5.78
C ASP A 284 19.28 -10.31 -5.70
N MET A 285 18.06 -10.46 -6.25
CA MET A 285 17.36 -11.73 -6.25
C MET A 285 17.68 -12.63 -7.44
N LEU A 286 18.32 -12.09 -8.50
CA LEU A 286 18.56 -12.80 -9.74
C LEU A 286 19.75 -13.74 -9.63
N ILE A 287 19.59 -14.95 -10.16
CA ILE A 287 20.64 -15.96 -10.22
C ILE A 287 20.80 -16.46 -11.67
N VAL A 288 21.91 -17.17 -11.93
CA VAL A 288 22.12 -17.89 -13.19
C VAL A 288 21.01 -18.91 -13.39
N GLY A 289 20.34 -18.88 -14.53
CA GLY A 289 19.18 -19.71 -14.87
C GLY A 289 17.84 -18.97 -14.86
N ASP A 290 17.83 -17.67 -14.47
CA ASP A 290 16.62 -16.85 -14.48
C ASP A 290 16.38 -16.13 -15.82
N GLU A 291 17.35 -16.16 -16.75
CA GLU A 291 17.42 -15.32 -17.95
C GLU A 291 16.17 -15.45 -18.83
N GLU A 292 15.66 -16.66 -19.03
CA GLU A 292 14.46 -16.91 -19.86
C GLU A 292 13.21 -16.24 -19.23
N LYS A 293 13.12 -16.22 -17.91
CA LYS A 293 11.97 -15.61 -17.21
C LYS A 293 12.03 -14.10 -17.21
N LEU A 294 13.23 -13.53 -17.25
CA LEU A 294 13.40 -12.08 -17.31
C LEU A 294 12.86 -11.45 -18.62
N GLU A 295 12.72 -12.24 -19.69
CA GLU A 295 12.04 -11.77 -20.91
C GLU A 295 10.55 -11.48 -20.69
N LYS A 296 9.95 -12.05 -19.64
CA LYS A 296 8.52 -11.94 -19.29
C LYS A 296 8.26 -11.08 -18.04
N ILE A 297 9.32 -10.58 -17.39
CA ILE A 297 9.21 -9.71 -16.22
C ILE A 297 9.81 -8.36 -16.57
N HIS A 298 8.98 -7.33 -16.64
CA HIS A 298 9.43 -5.97 -16.93
C HIS A 298 9.58 -5.19 -15.63
N PHE A 299 10.79 -5.16 -15.09
CA PHE A 299 11.08 -4.30 -13.93
C PHE A 299 11.19 -2.84 -14.36
N LYS A 300 10.52 -1.98 -13.60
CA LYS A 300 10.52 -0.52 -13.76
C LYS A 300 10.99 0.13 -12.47
N GLU A 301 12.04 0.93 -12.58
CA GLU A 301 12.66 1.64 -11.48
C GLU A 301 12.29 3.13 -11.50
N GLY A 302 12.10 3.70 -10.32
CA GLY A 302 11.95 5.12 -10.11
C GLY A 302 10.82 5.45 -9.14
N GLU A 303 10.91 6.62 -8.52
CA GLU A 303 9.85 7.10 -7.62
C GLU A 303 8.58 7.50 -8.37
N TYR A 304 8.70 7.98 -9.58
CA TYR A 304 7.56 8.24 -10.48
C TYR A 304 7.29 7.01 -11.33
N LEU A 305 6.27 6.25 -10.95
CA LEU A 305 6.09 4.92 -11.48
C LEU A 305 5.05 4.77 -12.58
N TRP A 306 4.01 5.58 -12.57
CA TRP A 306 2.89 5.26 -13.40
C TRP A 306 2.06 6.47 -13.78
N GLU A 307 1.80 6.59 -15.07
CA GLU A 307 0.91 7.58 -15.64
C GLU A 307 -0.18 6.90 -16.46
N LEU A 308 -1.43 7.13 -16.08
CA LEU A 308 -2.56 6.73 -16.89
C LEU A 308 -2.94 7.87 -17.83
N PRO A 309 -2.97 7.62 -19.14
CA PRO A 309 -3.51 8.59 -20.09
C PRO A 309 -4.99 8.84 -19.81
N ASP A 310 -5.44 10.05 -20.10
CA ASP A 310 -6.76 10.59 -19.74
C ASP A 310 -7.99 9.84 -20.30
N ILE A 311 -7.83 8.80 -21.13
CA ILE A 311 -8.99 8.09 -21.72
C ILE A 311 -8.60 6.64 -22.04
N LYS A 312 -9.26 5.64 -21.44
CA LYS A 312 -9.57 4.43 -22.22
C LYS A 312 -10.57 4.86 -23.29
N GLN A 313 -10.11 5.18 -24.50
CA GLN A 313 -11.02 5.22 -25.63
C GLN A 313 -11.65 3.85 -25.71
N SER A 314 -12.94 3.77 -25.40
CA SER A 314 -13.76 2.63 -25.73
C SER A 314 -13.63 2.43 -27.24
N ILE A 315 -12.87 1.44 -27.63
CA ILE A 315 -12.91 0.91 -28.99
C ILE A 315 -14.28 0.23 -29.07
N ASN A 316 -15.24 0.95 -29.67
CA ASN A 316 -16.53 0.38 -30.08
C ASN A 316 -16.29 -0.62 -31.23
#